data_92d2a91ae3e6f9d9dbb999c45f052dad
#
_entry.id   92d2a91ae3e6f9d9dbb999c45f052dad
#
_cell.length_a   1.000
_cell.length_b   1.000
_cell.length_c   1.000
_cell.angle_alpha   90.00
_cell.angle_beta   90.00
_cell.angle_gamma   90.00
#
_symmetry.space_group_name_H-M   'P 1'
#
loop_
_entity.id
_entity.type
_entity.pdbx_description
1 polymer ?
#
loop_
_entity_poly.entity_id
_entity_poly.type
_entity_poly.pdbx_seq_one_letter_code
_entity_poly.pdbx_strand_id
1 'polypeptide(L)'
;REAAFVRHARREAAFVRHARAGWRRVWTGARGVTFLELLATMAIILVLVSVAMPLSKVTAKRAQEAELRKALRDLRDGIDRFKDDWNRDGDRLVGLVCQANQLSCKEVSSVNGYPKTLDALLRVELSGEAAVVKGMTVKRYLRRVPTDPFTGEPEWTLRCYTDDPDEDSWCGEDVFDVHSTSEKAALDGTTYREW
;
A
#
# COMPACT_ATOMS: atom_id res chain seq x y z
N ARG A 1 -17.70 -49.35 6.56
CA ARG A 1 -17.00 -48.05 6.31
C ARG A 1 -16.32 -47.52 7.56
N GLU A 2 -16.77 -47.80 8.76
CA GLU A 2 -16.14 -47.28 10.04
C GLU A 2 -14.80 -47.95 10.40
N ALA A 3 -14.59 -49.22 10.06
CA ALA A 3 -13.39 -49.97 10.43
C ALA A 3 -12.09 -49.50 9.68
N ALA A 4 -12.25 -48.80 8.54
CA ALA A 4 -11.12 -48.25 7.79
C ALA A 4 -10.61 -46.90 8.38
N PHE A 5 -11.54 -46.11 8.93
CA PHE A 5 -11.21 -44.80 9.52
C PHE A 5 -10.39 -44.92 10.81
N VAL A 6 -10.75 -45.89 11.65
CA VAL A 6 -10.06 -46.16 12.94
C VAL A 6 -8.64 -46.67 12.73
N ARG A 7 -8.36 -47.37 11.63
CA ARG A 7 -6.99 -47.84 11.31
C ARG A 7 -6.06 -46.73 10.82
N HIS A 8 -6.62 -45.74 10.13
CA HIS A 8 -5.82 -44.55 9.67
C HIS A 8 -5.38 -43.67 10.83
N ALA A 9 -6.31 -43.41 11.78
CA ALA A 9 -6.05 -42.61 12.96
C ALA A 9 -4.97 -43.23 13.90
N ARG A 10 -4.92 -44.60 13.97
CA ARG A 10 -3.87 -45.30 14.76
C ARG A 10 -2.48 -45.25 14.15
N ARG A 11 -2.35 -45.14 12.82
CA ARG A 11 -1.06 -45.00 12.13
C ARG A 11 -0.46 -43.61 12.29
N GLU A 12 -1.29 -42.57 12.27
CA GLU A 12 -0.86 -41.20 12.51
C GLU A 12 -0.36 -40.98 13.94
N ALA A 13 -1.04 -41.55 14.93
CA ALA A 13 -0.65 -41.46 16.35
C ALA A 13 0.65 -42.18 16.67
N ALA A 14 1.02 -43.22 15.92
CA ALA A 14 2.29 -43.93 16.09
C ALA A 14 3.47 -43.15 15.48
N PHE A 15 3.26 -42.45 14.35
CA PHE A 15 4.30 -41.64 13.71
C PHE A 15 4.71 -40.43 14.57
N VAL A 16 3.73 -39.76 15.20
CA VAL A 16 4.00 -38.59 16.07
C VAL A 16 4.76 -38.98 17.35
N ARG A 17 4.59 -40.21 17.87
CA ARG A 17 5.32 -40.69 19.06
C ARG A 17 6.80 -40.97 18.78
N HIS A 18 7.18 -41.40 17.57
CA HIS A 18 8.59 -41.63 17.24
C HIS A 18 9.38 -40.33 16.99
N ALA A 19 8.71 -39.27 16.51
CA ALA A 19 9.36 -37.97 16.29
C ALA A 19 9.75 -37.26 17.60
N ARG A 20 9.08 -37.53 18.71
CA ARG A 20 9.39 -36.91 20.01
C ARG A 20 10.52 -37.59 20.81
N ALA A 21 10.88 -38.82 20.48
CA ALA A 21 11.92 -39.58 21.18
C ALA A 21 13.36 -39.23 20.76
N GLY A 22 13.55 -38.59 19.60
CA GLY A 22 14.87 -38.27 19.03
C GLY A 22 15.54 -37.00 19.56
N TRP A 23 14.80 -36.07 20.17
CA TRP A 23 15.31 -34.74 20.54
C TRP A 23 15.79 -34.62 22.00
N ARG A 24 15.66 -35.70 22.81
CA ARG A 24 16.03 -35.66 24.25
C ARG A 24 17.47 -36.04 24.55
N ARG A 25 18.31 -36.35 23.56
CA ARG A 25 19.64 -36.92 23.84
C ARG A 25 20.84 -36.02 23.46
N VAL A 26 20.64 -34.76 23.20
CA VAL A 26 21.75 -33.86 22.78
C VAL A 26 22.22 -32.91 23.90
N TRP A 27 21.54 -32.87 25.05
CA TRP A 27 21.85 -31.87 26.11
C TRP A 27 22.26 -32.46 27.44
N THR A 28 23.04 -33.55 27.48
CA THR A 28 23.62 -34.08 28.72
C THR A 28 25.15 -34.04 28.72
N GLY A 29 25.70 -32.88 28.54
CA GLY A 29 27.09 -32.57 28.76
C GLY A 29 27.22 -31.09 29.04
N ALA A 30 26.88 -30.62 30.22
CA ALA A 30 27.23 -29.28 30.67
C ALA A 30 28.76 -29.15 30.77
N ARG A 31 29.42 -29.05 29.61
CA ARG A 31 30.82 -28.61 29.55
C ARG A 31 30.76 -27.11 29.78
N GLY A 32 31.35 -26.63 30.88
CA GLY A 32 31.50 -25.21 31.12
C GLY A 32 32.21 -24.55 29.95
N VAL A 33 31.68 -23.44 29.47
CA VAL A 33 32.29 -22.65 28.38
C VAL A 33 33.57 -22.02 28.94
N THR A 34 34.67 -22.18 28.21
CA THR A 34 35.92 -21.54 28.59
C THR A 34 35.87 -20.04 28.34
N PHE A 35 36.58 -19.23 29.11
CA PHE A 35 36.67 -17.78 28.89
C PHE A 35 37.15 -17.44 27.46
N LEU A 36 38.09 -18.21 26.94
CA LEU A 36 38.61 -18.05 25.59
C LEU A 36 37.52 -18.33 24.52
N GLU A 37 36.69 -19.35 24.73
CA GLU A 37 35.58 -19.67 23.83
C GLU A 37 34.52 -18.55 23.85
N LEU A 38 34.23 -17.96 24.99
CA LEU A 38 33.35 -16.82 25.12
C LEU A 38 33.90 -15.59 24.39
N LEU A 39 35.20 -15.31 24.49
CA LEU A 39 35.85 -14.23 23.74
C LEU A 39 35.79 -14.48 22.23
N ALA A 40 36.06 -15.72 21.80
CA ALA A 40 36.00 -16.07 20.39
C ALA A 40 34.58 -15.93 19.82
N THR A 41 33.57 -16.41 20.51
CA THR A 41 32.17 -16.29 20.10
C THR A 41 31.72 -14.81 20.02
N MET A 42 32.10 -14.00 21.02
CA MET A 42 31.82 -12.55 20.99
C MET A 42 32.48 -11.86 19.79
N ALA A 43 33.73 -12.19 19.49
CA ALA A 43 34.42 -11.64 18.34
C ALA A 43 33.71 -11.99 17.01
N ILE A 44 33.27 -13.23 16.85
CA ILE A 44 32.52 -13.67 15.67
C ILE A 44 31.18 -12.93 15.57
N ILE A 45 30.44 -12.81 16.67
CA ILE A 45 29.15 -12.09 16.69
C ILE A 45 29.34 -10.63 16.31
N LEU A 46 30.35 -9.94 16.83
CA LEU A 46 30.64 -8.54 16.48
C LEU A 46 30.94 -8.35 15.00
N VAL A 47 31.67 -9.28 14.39
CA VAL A 47 31.93 -9.25 12.95
C VAL A 47 30.64 -9.44 12.16
N LEU A 48 29.79 -10.40 12.53
CA LEU A 48 28.51 -10.65 11.85
C LEU A 48 27.55 -9.46 11.99
N VAL A 49 27.45 -8.87 13.18
CA VAL A 49 26.60 -7.69 13.43
C VAL A 49 27.05 -6.49 12.61
N SER A 50 28.37 -6.30 12.44
CA SER A 50 28.91 -5.17 11.65
C SER A 50 28.46 -5.17 10.19
N VAL A 51 28.24 -6.36 9.61
CA VAL A 51 27.74 -6.52 8.24
C VAL A 51 26.19 -6.52 8.19
N ALA A 52 25.53 -7.09 9.18
CA ALA A 52 24.07 -7.21 9.20
C ALA A 52 23.35 -5.85 9.37
N MET A 53 23.94 -4.92 10.13
CA MET A 53 23.31 -3.61 10.38
C MET A 53 23.08 -2.76 9.11
N PRO A 54 24.07 -2.52 8.24
CA PRO A 54 23.85 -1.73 7.03
C PRO A 54 22.87 -2.40 6.08
N LEU A 55 22.90 -3.73 5.97
CA LEU A 55 22.00 -4.47 5.10
C LEU A 55 20.54 -4.33 5.53
N SER A 56 20.26 -4.35 6.84
CA SER A 56 18.89 -4.22 7.37
C SER A 56 18.28 -2.84 7.05
N LYS A 57 19.08 -1.76 7.07
CA LYS A 57 18.61 -0.41 6.70
C LYS A 57 18.22 -0.32 5.24
N VAL A 58 19.01 -0.90 4.34
CA VAL A 58 18.72 -0.91 2.90
C VAL A 58 17.45 -1.73 2.60
N THR A 59 17.28 -2.88 3.24
CA THR A 59 16.08 -3.71 3.03
C THR A 59 14.82 -3.03 3.56
N ALA A 60 14.88 -2.38 4.72
CA ALA A 60 13.77 -1.60 5.27
C ALA A 60 13.39 -0.43 4.33
N LYS A 61 14.39 0.30 3.80
CA LYS A 61 14.15 1.40 2.88
C LYS A 61 13.50 0.91 1.57
N ARG A 62 13.96 -0.22 1.01
CA ARG A 62 13.32 -0.84 -0.17
C ARG A 62 11.87 -1.22 0.06
N ALA A 63 11.54 -1.72 1.27
CA ALA A 63 10.16 -2.04 1.62
C ALA A 63 9.29 -0.79 1.65
N GLN A 64 9.76 0.31 2.25
CA GLN A 64 9.05 1.59 2.27
C GLN A 64 8.89 2.18 0.86
N GLU A 65 9.91 2.10 0.01
CA GLU A 65 9.81 2.55 -1.39
C GLU A 65 8.77 1.74 -2.18
N ALA A 66 8.71 0.43 -1.97
CA ALA A 66 7.69 -0.41 -2.61
C ALA A 66 6.27 -0.08 -2.13
N GLU A 67 6.11 0.25 -0.84
CA GLU A 67 4.84 0.71 -0.27
C GLU A 67 4.43 2.08 -0.83
N LEU A 68 5.36 3.04 -0.92
CA LEU A 68 5.10 4.34 -1.55
C LEU A 68 4.64 4.20 -3.00
N ARG A 69 5.38 3.43 -3.81
CA ARG A 69 5.00 3.18 -5.21
C ARG A 69 3.63 2.50 -5.34
N LYS A 70 3.28 1.65 -4.38
CA LYS A 70 1.94 1.06 -4.34
C LYS A 70 0.88 2.11 -4.01
N ALA A 71 1.12 2.96 -3.00
CA ALA A 71 0.19 4.02 -2.61
C ALA A 71 -0.07 5.00 -3.76
N LEU A 72 0.99 5.44 -4.46
CA LEU A 72 0.87 6.30 -5.64
C LEU A 72 0.07 5.65 -6.76
N ARG A 73 0.32 4.36 -7.08
CA ARG A 73 -0.48 3.64 -8.06
C ARG A 73 -1.95 3.53 -7.66
N ASP A 74 -2.23 3.20 -6.41
CA ASP A 74 -3.60 3.07 -5.90
C ASP A 74 -4.36 4.41 -6.02
N LEU A 75 -3.68 5.54 -5.76
CA LEU A 75 -4.25 6.90 -5.93
C LEU A 75 -4.48 7.23 -7.40
N ARG A 76 -3.47 7.07 -8.25
CA ARG A 76 -3.55 7.34 -9.70
C ARG A 76 -4.63 6.48 -10.37
N ASP A 77 -4.70 5.20 -10.04
CA ASP A 77 -5.78 4.30 -10.51
C ASP A 77 -7.17 4.74 -10.02
N GLY A 78 -7.25 5.35 -8.85
CA GLY A 78 -8.48 5.94 -8.31
C GLY A 78 -8.90 7.17 -9.10
N ILE A 79 -7.95 8.06 -9.41
CA ILE A 79 -8.15 9.28 -10.21
C ILE A 79 -8.59 8.93 -11.64
N ASP A 80 -7.91 7.97 -12.29
CA ASP A 80 -8.23 7.54 -13.64
C ASP A 80 -9.64 6.93 -13.73
N ARG A 81 -10.00 6.04 -12.78
CA ARG A 81 -11.37 5.49 -12.71
C ARG A 81 -12.42 6.55 -12.44
N PHE A 82 -12.08 7.57 -11.64
CA PHE A 82 -12.97 8.71 -11.43
C PHE A 82 -13.17 9.48 -12.74
N LYS A 83 -12.08 9.79 -13.44
CA LYS A 83 -12.14 10.49 -14.73
C LYS A 83 -12.99 9.73 -15.75
N ASP A 84 -12.85 8.42 -15.87
CA ASP A 84 -13.65 7.60 -16.80
C ASP A 84 -15.16 7.75 -16.54
N ASP A 85 -15.56 7.77 -15.27
CA ASP A 85 -16.97 7.89 -14.87
C ASP A 85 -17.51 9.32 -14.92
N TRP A 86 -16.69 10.29 -14.51
CA TRP A 86 -17.05 11.71 -14.32
C TRP A 86 -16.44 12.62 -15.40
N ASN A 87 -16.02 12.03 -16.52
CA ASN A 87 -15.36 12.76 -17.59
C ASN A 87 -16.31 13.83 -18.18
N ARG A 88 -15.75 15.03 -18.33
CA ARG A 88 -16.40 16.17 -18.97
C ARG A 88 -15.37 16.95 -19.78
N ASP A 89 -15.84 17.68 -20.77
CA ASP A 89 -15.07 18.57 -21.63
C ASP A 89 -15.77 19.93 -21.58
N GLY A 90 -15.30 20.81 -20.73
CA GLY A 90 -16.01 22.04 -20.39
C GLY A 90 -17.39 21.75 -19.80
N ASP A 91 -18.45 22.21 -20.48
CA ASP A 91 -19.84 21.94 -20.09
C ASP A 91 -20.40 20.61 -20.63
N ARG A 92 -19.67 19.97 -21.53
CA ARG A 92 -20.09 18.71 -22.14
C ARG A 92 -19.82 17.54 -21.19
N LEU A 93 -20.88 16.82 -20.83
CA LEU A 93 -20.82 15.64 -19.98
C LEU A 93 -20.51 14.40 -20.83
N VAL A 94 -19.31 13.84 -20.70
CA VAL A 94 -18.82 12.73 -21.52
C VAL A 94 -18.97 11.39 -20.77
N GLY A 95 -18.63 11.35 -19.48
CA GLY A 95 -18.69 10.14 -18.68
C GLY A 95 -20.13 9.67 -18.41
N LEU A 96 -20.35 8.36 -18.42
CA LEU A 96 -21.69 7.76 -18.25
C LEU A 96 -22.32 8.10 -16.88
N VAL A 97 -21.52 8.09 -15.83
CA VAL A 97 -21.98 8.43 -14.47
C VAL A 97 -22.29 9.92 -14.40
N CYS A 98 -21.45 10.74 -15.01
CA CYS A 98 -21.62 12.19 -15.10
C CYS A 98 -22.91 12.57 -15.85
N GLN A 99 -23.21 11.93 -16.96
CA GLN A 99 -24.45 12.16 -17.73
C GLN A 99 -25.70 11.85 -16.92
N ALA A 100 -25.67 10.77 -16.13
CA ALA A 100 -26.79 10.37 -15.25
C ALA A 100 -26.91 11.22 -13.98
N ASN A 101 -25.85 11.93 -13.57
CA ASN A 101 -25.77 12.67 -12.30
C ASN A 101 -25.20 14.08 -12.52
N GLN A 102 -25.84 14.87 -13.38
CA GLN A 102 -25.31 16.14 -13.88
C GLN A 102 -24.95 17.16 -12.80
N LEU A 103 -25.77 17.29 -11.75
CA LEU A 103 -25.52 18.23 -10.65
C LEU A 103 -24.28 17.81 -9.85
N SER A 104 -24.24 16.57 -9.38
CA SER A 104 -23.09 16.02 -8.65
C SER A 104 -21.81 16.08 -9.50
N CYS A 105 -21.91 15.84 -10.82
CA CYS A 105 -20.78 15.94 -11.72
C CYS A 105 -20.11 17.31 -11.68
N LYS A 106 -20.90 18.37 -11.77
CA LYS A 106 -20.38 19.76 -11.75
C LYS A 106 -19.78 20.15 -10.39
N GLU A 107 -20.25 19.53 -9.32
CA GLU A 107 -19.74 19.78 -7.98
C GLU A 107 -18.38 19.10 -7.73
N VAL A 108 -18.25 17.83 -8.14
CA VAL A 108 -17.10 16.98 -7.75
C VAL A 108 -16.00 16.91 -8.80
N SER A 109 -16.29 17.18 -10.08
CA SER A 109 -15.32 17.16 -11.17
C SER A 109 -14.98 18.56 -11.69
N SER A 110 -13.73 18.73 -12.11
CA SER A 110 -13.26 19.91 -12.84
C SER A 110 -13.81 19.95 -14.27
N VAL A 111 -13.53 21.02 -14.99
CA VAL A 111 -13.86 21.16 -16.42
C VAL A 111 -13.18 20.10 -17.30
N ASN A 112 -12.06 19.56 -16.84
CA ASN A 112 -11.27 18.51 -17.49
C ASN A 112 -11.70 17.09 -17.08
N GLY A 113 -12.68 16.93 -16.18
CA GLY A 113 -13.20 15.65 -15.72
C GLY A 113 -12.39 14.98 -14.59
N TYR A 114 -11.41 15.67 -14.03
CA TYR A 114 -10.67 15.18 -12.87
C TYR A 114 -11.38 15.56 -11.57
N PRO A 115 -11.15 14.81 -10.47
CA PRO A 115 -11.74 15.14 -9.18
C PRO A 115 -11.19 16.47 -8.66
N LYS A 116 -12.02 17.29 -8.04
CA LYS A 116 -11.58 18.56 -7.43
C LYS A 116 -10.76 18.37 -6.18
N THR A 117 -10.98 17.27 -5.46
CA THR A 117 -10.27 16.92 -4.22
C THR A 117 -10.09 15.43 -4.12
N LEU A 118 -9.12 14.96 -3.32
CA LEU A 118 -8.95 13.53 -3.03
C LEU A 118 -10.15 12.94 -2.28
N ASP A 119 -10.90 13.74 -1.53
CA ASP A 119 -12.11 13.28 -0.83
C ASP A 119 -13.20 12.82 -1.79
N ALA A 120 -13.27 13.39 -2.99
CA ALA A 120 -14.18 12.92 -4.04
C ALA A 120 -13.92 11.44 -4.42
N LEU A 121 -12.69 10.94 -4.27
CA LEU A 121 -12.38 9.53 -4.50
C LEU A 121 -12.92 8.61 -3.39
N LEU A 122 -13.08 9.14 -2.18
CA LEU A 122 -13.60 8.38 -1.04
C LEU A 122 -15.12 8.23 -1.10
N ARG A 123 -15.82 9.27 -1.54
CA ARG A 123 -17.27 9.28 -1.55
C ARG A 123 -17.84 10.34 -2.52
N VAL A 124 -18.58 9.89 -3.48
CA VAL A 124 -19.42 10.76 -4.33
C VAL A 124 -20.89 10.36 -4.16
N GLU A 125 -21.74 11.34 -3.88
CA GLU A 125 -23.19 11.14 -3.82
C GLU A 125 -23.78 11.17 -5.25
N LEU A 126 -24.60 10.17 -5.54
CA LEU A 126 -25.26 10.04 -6.81
C LEU A 126 -26.69 10.60 -6.70
N SER A 127 -26.99 11.62 -7.48
CA SER A 127 -28.32 12.32 -7.49
C SER A 127 -29.25 11.87 -8.59
N GLY A 128 -28.83 10.97 -9.47
CA GLY A 128 -29.60 10.52 -10.61
C GLY A 128 -30.73 9.53 -10.25
N GLU A 129 -31.84 9.56 -10.97
CA GLU A 129 -32.99 8.63 -10.77
C GLU A 129 -32.57 7.15 -10.84
N ALA A 130 -31.65 6.81 -11.75
CA ALA A 130 -31.13 5.46 -11.90
C ALA A 130 -30.37 4.96 -10.64
N ALA A 131 -29.71 5.87 -9.91
CA ALA A 131 -29.05 5.56 -8.66
C ALA A 131 -30.03 5.26 -7.55
N VAL A 132 -31.09 6.05 -7.45
CA VAL A 132 -32.16 5.87 -6.46
C VAL A 132 -32.90 4.55 -6.70
N VAL A 133 -33.25 4.23 -7.94
CA VAL A 133 -33.95 2.97 -8.30
C VAL A 133 -33.08 1.75 -7.99
N LYS A 134 -31.78 1.80 -8.22
CA LYS A 134 -30.85 0.71 -7.91
C LYS A 134 -30.38 0.66 -6.45
N GLY A 135 -30.76 1.64 -5.62
CA GLY A 135 -30.31 1.76 -4.23
C GLY A 135 -28.82 2.08 -4.09
N MET A 136 -28.16 2.47 -5.19
CA MET A 136 -26.75 2.89 -5.17
C MET A 136 -26.66 4.41 -5.10
N THR A 137 -26.72 4.96 -3.92
CA THR A 137 -26.69 6.42 -3.69
C THR A 137 -25.28 6.98 -3.53
N VAL A 138 -24.27 6.13 -3.46
CA VAL A 138 -22.87 6.52 -3.23
C VAL A 138 -21.95 5.71 -4.11
N LYS A 139 -20.98 6.37 -4.74
CA LYS A 139 -19.86 5.73 -5.44
C LYS A 139 -18.54 6.02 -4.73
N ARG A 140 -17.66 5.03 -4.70
CA ARG A 140 -16.35 5.12 -4.06
C ARG A 140 -15.28 4.53 -4.98
N TYR A 141 -14.17 5.22 -5.13
CA TYR A 141 -13.01 4.82 -5.93
C TYR A 141 -11.89 4.30 -5.03
N LEU A 142 -11.75 4.92 -3.85
CA LEU A 142 -10.83 4.51 -2.80
C LEU A 142 -11.58 4.18 -1.52
N ARG A 143 -11.05 3.28 -0.71
CA ARG A 143 -11.56 2.99 0.63
C ARG A 143 -11.11 4.02 1.65
N ARG A 144 -9.88 4.50 1.49
CA ARG A 144 -9.22 5.54 2.29
C ARG A 144 -8.09 6.13 1.47
N VAL A 145 -7.68 7.35 1.76
CA VAL A 145 -6.42 7.91 1.25
C VAL A 145 -5.28 7.12 1.90
N PRO A 146 -4.37 6.52 1.13
CA PRO A 146 -3.22 5.82 1.69
C PRO A 146 -2.30 6.79 2.43
N THR A 147 -1.59 6.30 3.42
CA THR A 147 -0.58 7.04 4.18
C THR A 147 0.76 6.96 3.46
N ASP A 148 1.48 8.07 3.36
CA ASP A 148 2.86 8.09 2.84
C ASP A 148 3.79 7.43 3.89
N PRO A 149 4.53 6.36 3.53
CA PRO A 149 5.40 5.65 4.46
C PRO A 149 6.62 6.46 4.93
N PHE A 150 6.95 7.59 4.27
CA PHE A 150 8.09 8.43 4.62
C PHE A 150 7.74 9.64 5.49
N THR A 151 6.51 10.13 5.41
CA THR A 151 5.99 11.21 6.27
C THR A 151 5.15 10.67 7.41
N GLY A 152 4.47 9.52 7.21
CA GLY A 152 3.55 8.93 8.18
C GLY A 152 2.15 9.55 8.14
N GLU A 153 1.86 10.44 7.17
CA GLU A 153 0.63 11.18 7.05
C GLU A 153 -0.09 10.89 5.72
N PRO A 154 -1.42 11.00 5.65
CA PRO A 154 -2.18 10.82 4.40
C PRO A 154 -2.21 12.11 3.56
N GLU A 155 -1.15 12.89 3.63
CA GLU A 155 -0.99 14.14 2.89
C GLU A 155 -0.11 13.92 1.67
N TRP A 156 -0.59 14.41 0.52
CA TRP A 156 0.05 14.27 -0.78
C TRP A 156 0.18 15.63 -1.44
N THR A 157 1.26 15.85 -2.15
CA THR A 157 1.37 16.99 -3.06
C THR A 157 0.48 16.74 -4.26
N LEU A 158 -0.38 17.68 -4.56
CA LEU A 158 -1.35 17.59 -5.65
C LEU A 158 -0.87 18.35 -6.86
N ARG A 159 -1.26 17.91 -8.04
CA ARG A 159 -1.00 18.57 -9.32
C ARG A 159 -2.27 18.63 -10.15
N CYS A 160 -2.51 19.75 -10.80
CA CYS A 160 -3.61 19.94 -11.72
C CYS A 160 -3.26 19.44 -13.15
N TYR A 161 -4.28 19.23 -13.94
CA TYR A 161 -4.10 18.89 -15.36
C TYR A 161 -3.43 20.01 -16.16
N THR A 162 -3.58 21.26 -15.75
CA THR A 162 -3.04 22.44 -16.43
C THR A 162 -1.66 22.87 -15.90
N ASP A 163 -1.18 22.29 -14.79
CA ASP A 163 0.10 22.65 -14.19
C ASP A 163 1.26 22.13 -15.05
N ASP A 164 2.32 22.92 -15.17
CA ASP A 164 3.55 22.47 -15.81
C ASP A 164 4.20 21.32 -15.01
N PRO A 165 4.87 20.36 -15.70
CA PRO A 165 5.51 19.23 -15.03
C PRO A 165 6.52 19.61 -13.94
N ASP A 166 7.15 20.77 -14.07
CA ASP A 166 8.18 21.26 -13.15
C ASP A 166 7.63 22.28 -12.13
N GLU A 167 6.31 22.54 -12.12
CA GLU A 167 5.69 23.48 -11.20
C GLU A 167 5.44 22.86 -9.82
N ASP A 168 5.86 23.59 -8.78
CA ASP A 168 5.74 23.14 -7.39
C ASP A 168 4.40 23.51 -6.72
N SER A 169 3.60 24.36 -7.37
CA SER A 169 2.34 24.88 -6.84
C SER A 169 1.14 24.18 -7.47
N TRP A 170 0.20 23.75 -6.63
CA TRP A 170 -1.09 23.22 -7.09
C TRP A 170 -2.03 24.36 -7.49
N CYS A 171 -2.66 24.26 -8.66
CA CYS A 171 -3.59 25.27 -9.15
C CYS A 171 -4.90 25.40 -8.32
N GLY A 172 -5.24 24.39 -7.50
CA GLY A 172 -6.43 24.39 -6.65
C GLY A 172 -7.75 24.00 -7.35
N GLU A 173 -7.73 23.68 -8.63
CA GLU A 173 -8.95 23.41 -9.41
C GLU A 173 -9.27 21.91 -9.49
N ASP A 174 -8.26 21.07 -9.70
CA ASP A 174 -8.43 19.62 -9.80
C ASP A 174 -7.22 18.83 -9.31
N VAL A 175 -7.37 17.51 -9.26
CA VAL A 175 -6.31 16.57 -8.90
C VAL A 175 -6.10 15.64 -10.09
N PHE A 176 -5.11 15.95 -10.90
CA PHE A 176 -4.65 15.14 -12.02
C PHE A 176 -3.64 14.09 -11.60
N ASP A 177 -2.66 14.51 -10.81
CA ASP A 177 -1.60 13.62 -10.31
C ASP A 177 -1.27 13.92 -8.86
N VAL A 178 -0.61 12.98 -8.21
CA VAL A 178 -0.21 13.04 -6.80
C VAL A 178 1.24 12.61 -6.64
N HIS A 179 1.96 13.30 -5.75
CA HIS A 179 3.36 13.04 -5.43
C HIS A 179 3.55 12.96 -3.91
N SER A 180 4.66 12.33 -3.47
CA SER A 180 5.03 12.35 -2.05
C SER A 180 5.42 13.78 -1.62
N THR A 181 5.09 14.15 -0.39
CA THR A 181 5.56 15.40 0.23
C THR A 181 7.00 15.29 0.78
N SER A 182 7.60 14.10 0.72
CA SER A 182 8.92 13.81 1.29
C SER A 182 10.06 14.28 0.37
N GLU A 183 10.95 15.11 0.89
CA GLU A 183 12.18 15.56 0.21
C GLU A 183 13.36 14.58 0.39
N LYS A 184 13.15 13.43 1.03
CA LYS A 184 14.22 12.45 1.24
C LYS A 184 14.63 11.82 -0.08
N ALA A 185 15.94 11.53 -0.23
CA ALA A 185 16.48 10.85 -1.40
C ALA A 185 16.12 9.34 -1.38
N ALA A 186 15.73 8.82 -2.52
CA ALA A 186 15.49 7.41 -2.78
C ALA A 186 16.81 6.62 -2.90
N LEU A 187 16.73 5.30 -3.05
CA LEU A 187 17.91 4.45 -3.24
C LEU A 187 18.54 4.62 -4.62
N ASP A 188 17.79 5.09 -5.60
CA ASP A 188 18.23 5.39 -6.96
C ASP A 188 18.83 6.81 -7.11
N GLY A 189 18.76 7.63 -6.05
CA GLY A 189 19.29 8.99 -6.02
C GLY A 189 18.28 10.09 -6.38
N THR A 190 17.06 9.73 -6.80
CA THR A 190 15.95 10.68 -7.00
C THR A 190 15.35 11.12 -5.67
N THR A 191 14.58 12.20 -5.65
CA THR A 191 13.76 12.58 -4.48
C THR A 191 12.39 11.91 -4.54
N TYR A 192 11.81 11.52 -3.38
CA TYR A 192 10.46 10.95 -3.37
C TYR A 192 9.39 11.93 -3.86
N ARG A 193 9.66 13.23 -3.77
CA ARG A 193 8.81 14.29 -4.31
C ARG A 193 8.67 14.22 -5.84
N GLU A 194 9.63 13.61 -6.52
CA GLU A 194 9.61 13.43 -7.99
C GLU A 194 8.85 12.18 -8.44
N TRP A 195 8.40 11.33 -7.50
CA TRP A 195 7.70 10.07 -7.79
C TRP A 195 6.20 10.32 -7.91
#